data_4193726e146889706e156cc8ac9b2dc8
#
_entry.id   4193726e146889706e156cc8ac9b2dc8
#
_cell.length_a   1.000
_cell.length_b   1.000
_cell.length_c   1.000
_cell.angle_alpha   90.00
_cell.angle_beta   90.00
_cell.angle_gamma   90.00
#
_symmetry.space_group_name_H-M   'P 1'
#
loop_
_entity.id
_entity.type
_entity.pdbx_description
1 polymer ?
#
loop_
_entity_poly.entity_id
_entity_poly.type
_entity_poly.pdbx_seq_one_letter_code
_entity_poly.pdbx_strand_id
1 'polypeptide(L)'
;MARSRISAAALSVFGATVATGLTSTVHAQGSLFTTAEVDETKFVLVAAPIGSGERSQLNIYEQRTSARPCYAVSGSAPAVVDPLLATFDFTGICNRYIDGNGYSLRIGGDDLGTRYRLSVIKSANDVQLMAVPTRNPSEPTLLVARAGGFGNNFVQLKLEPGWRLMRRQYGKRTLGHLYVYREGVQSESGSGAESVAPEAPEQTP
;
A
#
# COMPACT_ATOMS: atom_id res chain seq x y z
N MET A 1 -64.26 -45.42 53.02
CA MET A 1 -63.41 -44.26 52.72
C MET A 1 -62.16 -44.74 51.95
N ALA A 2 -62.22 -44.75 50.62
CA ALA A 2 -61.11 -45.22 49.80
C ALA A 2 -60.64 -44.07 48.91
N ARG A 3 -59.40 -43.67 49.04
CA ARG A 3 -58.77 -42.65 48.20
C ARG A 3 -58.03 -43.33 47.04
N SER A 4 -58.55 -43.13 45.83
CA SER A 4 -57.90 -43.53 44.59
C SER A 4 -56.69 -42.56 44.30
N ARG A 5 -55.51 -43.13 44.01
CA ARG A 5 -54.34 -42.42 43.53
C ARG A 5 -54.24 -42.64 42.01
N ILE A 6 -54.34 -41.56 41.26
CA ILE A 6 -54.13 -41.55 39.80
C ILE A 6 -52.63 -41.19 39.61
N SER A 7 -51.87 -42.11 38.98
CA SER A 7 -50.50 -41.88 38.56
C SER A 7 -50.53 -41.24 37.13
N ALA A 8 -49.95 -40.04 37.06
CA ALA A 8 -49.73 -39.39 35.76
C ALA A 8 -48.33 -39.77 35.24
N ALA A 9 -48.30 -40.39 34.09
CA ALA A 9 -47.09 -40.71 33.36
C ALA A 9 -46.66 -39.44 32.55
N ALA A 10 -45.50 -38.91 32.81
CA ALA A 10 -44.91 -37.79 32.08
C ALA A 10 -44.13 -38.35 30.88
N LEU A 11 -44.56 -38.03 29.67
CA LEU A 11 -43.83 -38.28 28.40
C LEU A 11 -42.83 -37.13 28.21
N SER A 12 -41.54 -37.43 28.29
CA SER A 12 -40.48 -36.48 27.97
C SER A 12 -40.17 -36.54 26.48
N VAL A 13 -40.53 -35.48 25.76
CA VAL A 13 -40.14 -35.28 24.34
C VAL A 13 -38.80 -34.58 24.32
N PHE A 14 -37.74 -35.30 23.92
CA PHE A 14 -36.44 -34.70 23.64
C PHE A 14 -36.48 -33.99 22.27
N GLY A 15 -36.60 -32.68 22.25
CA GLY A 15 -36.44 -31.85 21.06
C GLY A 15 -34.97 -31.62 20.75
N ALA A 16 -34.47 -32.21 19.67
CA ALA A 16 -33.14 -31.91 19.14
C ALA A 16 -33.16 -30.54 18.42
N THR A 17 -32.61 -29.51 19.05
CA THR A 17 -32.41 -28.22 18.39
C THR A 17 -31.15 -28.29 17.49
N VAL A 18 -31.37 -28.33 16.18
CA VAL A 18 -30.34 -28.17 15.15
C VAL A 18 -29.97 -26.68 15.10
N ALA A 19 -28.83 -26.29 15.69
CA ALA A 19 -28.27 -24.96 15.56
C ALA A 19 -27.66 -24.81 14.16
N THR A 20 -28.39 -24.23 13.22
CA THR A 20 -27.82 -23.75 11.94
C THR A 20 -26.94 -22.58 12.18
N GLY A 21 -25.59 -22.80 12.21
CA GLY A 21 -24.59 -21.76 12.27
C GLY A 21 -24.61 -20.93 11.00
N LEU A 22 -25.14 -19.70 11.09
CA LEU A 22 -24.99 -18.69 10.05
C LEU A 22 -23.53 -18.24 10.03
N THR A 23 -22.73 -18.78 9.11
CA THR A 23 -21.40 -18.25 8.81
C THR A 23 -21.57 -16.91 8.12
N SER A 24 -21.45 -15.82 8.89
CA SER A 24 -21.37 -14.47 8.34
C SER A 24 -20.06 -14.34 7.56
N THR A 25 -20.12 -14.31 6.24
CA THR A 25 -19.00 -13.95 5.38
C THR A 25 -18.69 -12.46 5.64
N VAL A 26 -17.63 -12.18 6.38
CA VAL A 26 -17.10 -10.83 6.50
C VAL A 26 -16.55 -10.43 5.13
N HIS A 27 -17.33 -9.66 4.38
CA HIS A 27 -16.84 -9.00 3.18
C HIS A 27 -15.85 -7.93 3.65
N ALA A 28 -14.57 -8.11 3.35
CA ALA A 28 -13.60 -7.05 3.47
C ALA A 28 -14.11 -5.87 2.61
N GLN A 29 -14.48 -4.76 3.25
CA GLN A 29 -14.87 -3.55 2.53
C GLN A 29 -13.61 -3.06 1.80
N GLY A 30 -13.55 -3.28 0.49
CA GLY A 30 -12.49 -2.77 -0.36
C GLY A 30 -12.38 -1.26 -0.19
N SER A 31 -11.15 -0.75 -0.33
CA SER A 31 -10.90 0.69 -0.27
C SER A 31 -11.84 1.43 -1.24
N LEU A 32 -12.44 2.53 -0.76
CA LEU A 32 -13.28 3.43 -1.56
C LEU A 32 -12.57 3.94 -2.82
N PHE A 33 -11.24 3.98 -2.77
CA PHE A 33 -10.39 4.44 -3.86
C PHE A 33 -9.70 3.25 -4.52
N THR A 34 -9.61 3.34 -5.84
CA THR A 34 -8.82 2.44 -6.69
C THR A 34 -7.54 3.15 -7.17
N THR A 35 -6.77 2.48 -7.99
CA THR A 35 -5.53 2.99 -8.57
C THR A 35 -5.63 3.08 -10.09
N ALA A 36 -4.95 4.06 -10.67
CA ALA A 36 -4.71 4.17 -12.10
C ALA A 36 -3.20 4.32 -12.34
N GLU A 37 -2.72 3.70 -13.41
CA GLU A 37 -1.31 3.80 -13.84
C GLU A 37 -0.93 5.24 -14.16
N VAL A 38 0.35 5.55 -13.96
CA VAL A 38 0.97 6.81 -14.36
C VAL A 38 2.18 6.53 -15.26
N ASP A 39 2.52 7.48 -16.09
CA ASP A 39 3.80 7.48 -16.80
C ASP A 39 4.90 7.95 -15.84
N GLU A 40 5.59 7.00 -15.21
CA GLU A 40 6.61 7.28 -14.19
C GLU A 40 7.78 8.13 -14.71
N THR A 41 8.03 8.14 -16.02
CA THR A 41 9.09 8.98 -16.63
C THR A 41 8.85 10.47 -16.44
N LYS A 42 7.62 10.85 -16.13
CA LYS A 42 7.22 12.24 -15.84
C LYS A 42 7.38 12.64 -14.38
N PHE A 43 7.87 11.73 -13.53
CA PHE A 43 7.97 11.99 -12.09
C PHE A 43 9.42 11.90 -11.62
N VAL A 44 9.72 12.67 -10.60
CA VAL A 44 10.93 12.53 -9.80
C VAL A 44 10.59 12.60 -8.32
N LEU A 45 11.09 11.63 -7.56
CA LEU A 45 11.01 11.62 -6.10
C LEU A 45 12.27 12.27 -5.56
N VAL A 46 12.12 13.16 -4.60
CA VAL A 46 13.22 14.01 -4.12
C VAL A 46 13.22 14.05 -2.60
N ALA A 47 14.37 13.79 -2.00
CA ALA A 47 14.66 14.14 -0.62
C ALA A 47 14.98 15.63 -0.57
N ALA A 48 13.97 16.46 -0.27
CA ALA A 48 14.11 17.92 -0.20
C ALA A 48 14.56 18.34 1.20
N PRO A 49 15.67 19.06 1.35
CA PRO A 49 16.16 19.52 2.66
C PRO A 49 15.18 20.49 3.32
N ILE A 50 15.08 20.44 4.65
CA ILE A 50 14.25 21.31 5.47
C ILE A 50 15.16 22.10 6.44
N GLY A 51 14.91 23.40 6.54
CA GLY A 51 15.64 24.29 7.45
C GLY A 51 17.16 24.28 7.17
N SER A 52 17.96 23.88 8.17
CA SER A 52 19.42 23.77 8.04
C SER A 52 19.91 22.63 7.14
N GLY A 53 19.02 21.80 6.63
CA GLY A 53 19.36 20.65 5.79
C GLY A 53 19.66 19.35 6.57
N GLU A 54 19.59 19.36 7.88
CA GLU A 54 19.74 18.14 8.70
C GLU A 54 18.63 17.14 8.47
N ARG A 55 17.43 17.62 8.22
CA ARG A 55 16.25 16.83 7.89
C ARG A 55 15.87 17.02 6.43
N SER A 56 15.17 16.04 5.89
CA SER A 56 14.58 16.13 4.55
C SER A 56 13.15 15.61 4.58
N GLN A 57 12.34 16.12 3.66
CA GLN A 57 11.00 15.61 3.38
C GLN A 57 10.93 15.03 1.98
N LEU A 58 9.97 14.15 1.74
CA LEU A 58 9.67 13.70 0.39
C LEU A 58 8.94 14.82 -0.37
N ASN A 59 9.49 15.23 -1.51
CA ASN A 59 8.78 15.95 -2.54
C ASN A 59 8.67 15.06 -3.78
N ILE A 60 7.54 15.08 -4.46
CA ILE A 60 7.38 14.44 -5.76
C ILE A 60 7.04 15.54 -6.76
N TYR A 61 7.80 15.64 -7.84
CA TYR A 61 7.53 16.57 -8.93
C TYR A 61 7.06 15.82 -10.16
N GLU A 62 6.06 16.37 -10.84
CA GLU A 62 5.48 15.82 -12.07
C GLU A 62 5.60 16.83 -13.21
N GLN A 63 6.15 16.39 -14.33
CA GLN A 63 6.14 17.11 -15.59
C GLN A 63 4.82 16.83 -16.33
N ARG A 64 3.88 17.76 -16.30
CA ARG A 64 2.56 17.58 -16.96
C ARG A 64 2.58 17.88 -18.45
N THR A 65 3.31 18.92 -18.84
CA THR A 65 3.43 19.33 -20.22
C THR A 65 4.90 19.60 -20.54
N SER A 66 5.24 19.67 -21.81
CA SER A 66 6.60 19.98 -22.29
C SER A 66 6.88 21.48 -22.44
N ALA A 67 5.98 22.35 -21.97
CA ALA A 67 6.12 23.81 -22.15
C ALA A 67 7.39 24.36 -21.48
N ARG A 68 7.75 23.90 -20.29
CA ARG A 68 8.97 24.24 -19.57
C ARG A 68 9.39 23.05 -18.71
N PRO A 69 10.70 22.82 -18.51
CA PRO A 69 11.16 21.76 -17.61
C PRO A 69 10.81 22.10 -16.16
N CYS A 70 10.26 21.12 -15.43
CA CYS A 70 9.88 21.24 -14.03
C CYS A 70 11.08 21.01 -13.10
N TYR A 71 12.04 20.22 -13.54
CA TYR A 71 13.25 19.88 -12.81
C TYR A 71 14.35 19.48 -13.78
N ALA A 72 15.58 19.54 -13.30
CA ALA A 72 16.75 18.95 -13.96
C ALA A 72 17.42 17.95 -13.01
N VAL A 73 17.99 16.88 -13.56
CA VAL A 73 18.70 15.85 -12.78
C VAL A 73 20.13 15.77 -13.27
N SER A 74 21.08 15.77 -12.34
CA SER A 74 22.50 15.66 -12.63
C SER A 74 23.21 14.70 -11.66
N GLY A 75 24.34 14.12 -12.09
CA GLY A 75 25.04 13.11 -11.28
C GLY A 75 24.33 11.75 -11.25
N SER A 76 24.82 10.84 -10.41
CA SER A 76 24.30 9.47 -10.39
C SER A 76 24.21 8.81 -9.01
N ALA A 77 25.14 9.08 -8.10
CA ALA A 77 25.21 8.38 -6.80
C ALA A 77 25.74 9.29 -5.67
N PRO A 78 24.91 10.12 -5.09
CA PRO A 78 23.50 10.39 -5.40
C PRO A 78 23.33 11.32 -6.62
N ALA A 79 22.24 11.17 -7.34
CA ALA A 79 21.83 12.17 -8.32
C ALA A 79 21.21 13.38 -7.59
N VAL A 80 21.50 14.59 -8.09
CA VAL A 80 20.98 15.84 -7.56
C VAL A 80 19.87 16.35 -8.47
N VAL A 81 18.80 16.84 -7.87
CA VAL A 81 17.65 17.42 -8.56
C VAL A 81 17.66 18.94 -8.37
N ASP A 82 17.59 19.69 -9.45
CA ASP A 82 17.32 21.12 -9.42
C ASP A 82 15.82 21.36 -9.67
N PRO A 83 15.06 21.88 -8.66
CA PRO A 83 13.62 22.09 -8.79
C PRO A 83 13.32 23.40 -9.56
N LEU A 84 13.46 23.39 -10.87
CA LEU A 84 13.26 24.55 -11.76
C LEU A 84 11.85 25.16 -11.63
N LEU A 85 10.84 24.33 -11.28
CA LEU A 85 9.46 24.80 -11.02
C LEU A 85 9.38 25.87 -9.92
N ALA A 86 10.40 26.04 -9.09
CA ALA A 86 10.44 27.08 -8.08
C ALA A 86 10.76 28.48 -8.67
N THR A 87 11.19 28.58 -9.91
CA THR A 87 11.65 29.81 -10.54
C THR A 87 10.60 30.48 -11.45
N PHE A 88 9.42 29.88 -11.63
CA PHE A 88 8.35 30.40 -12.50
C PHE A 88 6.95 29.97 -12.01
N ASP A 89 5.89 30.58 -12.57
CA ASP A 89 4.54 30.08 -12.35
C ASP A 89 4.34 28.75 -13.08
N PHE A 90 4.38 27.67 -12.31
CA PHE A 90 4.30 26.31 -12.81
C PHE A 90 2.86 25.79 -12.97
N THR A 91 1.85 26.63 -12.73
CA THR A 91 0.43 26.24 -12.83
C THR A 91 0.11 25.63 -14.20
N GLY A 92 -0.44 24.43 -14.19
CA GLY A 92 -0.77 23.69 -15.41
C GLY A 92 0.40 23.02 -16.13
N ILE A 93 1.65 23.38 -15.82
CA ILE A 93 2.87 22.83 -16.42
C ILE A 93 3.45 21.71 -15.56
N CYS A 94 3.53 21.93 -14.25
CA CYS A 94 4.06 20.98 -13.28
C CYS A 94 3.04 20.71 -12.16
N ASN A 95 3.18 19.58 -11.48
CA ASN A 95 2.60 19.37 -10.18
C ASN A 95 3.72 19.14 -9.15
N ARG A 96 3.41 19.52 -7.90
CA ARG A 96 4.26 19.29 -6.74
C ARG A 96 3.45 18.69 -5.62
N TYR A 97 3.91 17.54 -5.10
CA TYR A 97 3.31 16.81 -4.00
C TYR A 97 4.31 16.83 -2.85
N ILE A 98 3.94 17.37 -1.69
CA ILE A 98 4.89 17.66 -0.60
C ILE A 98 4.47 17.10 0.76
N ASP A 99 3.27 16.57 0.88
CA ASP A 99 2.71 16.08 2.14
C ASP A 99 1.69 14.96 1.93
N GLY A 100 1.10 14.46 3.02
CA GLY A 100 0.10 13.40 3.02
C GLY A 100 -1.21 13.73 2.27
N ASN A 101 -1.47 14.99 1.93
CA ASN A 101 -2.59 15.35 1.05
C ASN A 101 -2.24 15.03 -0.41
N GLY A 102 -0.98 15.14 -0.77
CA GLY A 102 -0.48 14.89 -2.13
C GLY A 102 -0.15 13.43 -2.39
N TYR A 103 0.31 12.67 -1.39
CA TYR A 103 0.69 11.28 -1.56
C TYR A 103 0.47 10.44 -0.29
N SER A 104 0.34 9.13 -0.45
CA SER A 104 0.30 8.15 0.64
C SER A 104 0.81 6.79 0.21
N LEU A 105 1.02 5.90 1.19
CA LEU A 105 1.38 4.51 0.96
C LEU A 105 0.14 3.69 0.60
N ARG A 106 0.29 2.78 -0.38
CA ARG A 106 -0.71 1.77 -0.70
C ARG A 106 -0.06 0.42 -0.98
N ILE A 107 -0.57 -0.65 -0.41
CA ILE A 107 -0.11 -2.01 -0.67
C ILE A 107 -1.32 -2.84 -1.11
N GLY A 108 -1.30 -3.34 -2.34
CA GLY A 108 -2.43 -4.05 -2.93
C GLY A 108 -3.71 -3.23 -2.89
N GLY A 109 -4.76 -3.80 -2.28
CA GLY A 109 -6.06 -3.15 -2.08
C GLY A 109 -6.10 -2.11 -0.96
N ASP A 110 -5.09 -2.06 -0.07
CA ASP A 110 -5.15 -1.30 1.18
C ASP A 110 -4.51 0.09 1.05
N ASP A 111 -5.32 1.13 1.26
CA ASP A 111 -4.83 2.50 1.46
C ASP A 111 -4.28 2.64 2.88
N LEU A 112 -2.98 2.79 3.01
CA LEU A 112 -2.26 2.80 4.28
C LEU A 112 -1.89 4.21 4.75
N GLY A 113 -2.43 5.26 4.15
CA GLY A 113 -2.10 6.65 4.46
C GLY A 113 -2.32 7.07 5.92
N THR A 114 -3.22 6.38 6.65
CA THR A 114 -3.45 6.62 8.09
C THR A 114 -2.65 5.69 9.01
N ARG A 115 -2.02 4.64 8.47
CA ARG A 115 -1.24 3.64 9.23
C ARG A 115 0.26 3.83 9.07
N TYR A 116 0.69 4.39 7.95
CA TYR A 116 2.09 4.64 7.62
C TYR A 116 2.30 6.07 7.18
N ARG A 117 3.45 6.62 7.51
CA ARG A 117 3.96 7.86 6.93
C ARG A 117 5.20 7.57 6.10
N LEU A 118 5.35 8.27 4.99
CA LEU A 118 6.56 8.26 4.18
C LEU A 118 7.56 9.27 4.77
N SER A 119 8.71 8.79 5.22
CA SER A 119 9.72 9.59 5.91
C SER A 119 11.07 9.43 5.23
N VAL A 120 11.74 10.54 4.97
CA VAL A 120 13.12 10.53 4.49
C VAL A 120 14.05 10.40 5.70
N ILE A 121 14.91 9.38 5.66
CA ILE A 121 15.90 9.08 6.69
C ILE A 121 17.29 9.21 6.07
N LYS A 122 18.13 10.00 6.69
CA LYS A 122 19.54 10.15 6.32
C LYS A 122 20.39 9.24 7.19
N SER A 123 21.21 8.42 6.58
CA SER A 123 22.25 7.61 7.23
C SER A 123 23.62 8.13 6.82
N ALA A 124 24.68 7.56 7.40
CA ALA A 124 26.05 7.98 7.07
C ALA A 124 26.39 7.80 5.57
N ASN A 125 25.78 6.82 4.91
CA ASN A 125 26.15 6.41 3.55
C ASN A 125 25.04 6.55 2.53
N ASP A 126 23.79 6.88 2.95
CA ASP A 126 22.64 6.88 2.04
C ASP A 126 21.52 7.80 2.54
N VAL A 127 20.65 8.21 1.62
CA VAL A 127 19.38 8.87 1.90
C VAL A 127 18.25 7.94 1.45
N GLN A 128 17.39 7.58 2.36
CA GLN A 128 16.36 6.55 2.16
C GLN A 128 14.96 7.09 2.41
N LEU A 129 14.00 6.64 1.61
CA LEU A 129 12.58 6.82 1.87
C LEU A 129 12.05 5.58 2.57
N MET A 130 11.52 5.77 3.76
CA MET A 130 10.96 4.70 4.57
C MET A 130 9.46 4.90 4.78
N ALA A 131 8.69 3.83 4.68
CA ALA A 131 7.33 3.80 5.20
C ALA A 131 7.39 3.37 6.67
N VAL A 132 7.08 4.32 7.56
CA VAL A 132 7.18 4.14 9.01
C VAL A 132 5.77 4.02 9.60
N PRO A 133 5.47 2.96 10.37
CA PRO A 133 4.17 2.82 11.01
C PRO A 133 3.90 3.94 12.00
N THR A 134 2.64 4.43 12.03
CA THR A 134 2.24 5.57 12.88
C THR A 134 1.44 5.17 14.10
N ARG A 135 0.79 3.99 14.07
CA ARG A 135 -0.12 3.54 15.13
C ARG A 135 0.42 2.34 15.91
N ASN A 136 1.00 1.38 15.21
CA ASN A 136 1.50 0.16 15.81
C ASN A 136 3.00 0.01 15.57
N PRO A 137 3.85 0.27 16.56
CA PRO A 137 5.32 0.16 16.42
C PRO A 137 5.83 -1.24 16.10
N SER A 138 5.00 -2.28 16.31
CA SER A 138 5.33 -3.67 15.96
C SER A 138 5.18 -3.96 14.47
N GLU A 139 4.53 -3.07 13.71
CA GLU A 139 4.47 -3.20 12.26
C GLU A 139 5.85 -2.89 11.64
N PRO A 140 6.25 -3.58 10.58
CA PRO A 140 7.57 -3.38 9.98
C PRO A 140 7.70 -2.02 9.32
N THR A 141 8.83 -1.37 9.52
CA THR A 141 9.26 -0.23 8.69
C THR A 141 9.74 -0.76 7.34
N LEU A 142 9.26 -0.18 6.24
CA LEU A 142 9.54 -0.67 4.89
C LEU A 142 10.46 0.30 4.15
N LEU A 143 11.51 -0.20 3.51
CA LEU A 143 12.31 0.56 2.57
C LEU A 143 11.53 0.71 1.26
N VAL A 144 11.37 1.95 0.82
CA VAL A 144 10.55 2.30 -0.36
C VAL A 144 11.42 2.81 -1.51
N ALA A 145 12.38 3.66 -1.20
CA ALA A 145 13.30 4.24 -2.20
C ALA A 145 14.63 4.60 -1.55
N ARG A 146 15.68 4.72 -2.36
CA ARG A 146 17.00 5.19 -1.91
C ARG A 146 17.66 6.10 -2.93
N ALA A 147 18.62 6.89 -2.47
CA ALA A 147 19.43 7.76 -3.32
C ALA A 147 20.66 7.04 -3.91
N GLY A 148 21.14 5.98 -3.27
CA GLY A 148 22.38 5.31 -3.63
C GLY A 148 23.63 6.11 -3.24
N GLY A 149 23.52 6.97 -2.23
CA GLY A 149 24.58 7.76 -1.67
C GLY A 149 24.08 8.85 -0.73
N PHE A 150 24.99 9.43 0.04
CA PHE A 150 24.68 10.52 0.96
C PHE A 150 24.72 11.90 0.24
N GLY A 151 23.77 12.78 0.59
CA GLY A 151 23.74 14.15 0.12
C GLY A 151 22.86 15.05 0.98
N ASN A 152 23.21 16.35 1.06
CA ASN A 152 22.46 17.37 1.80
C ASN A 152 21.61 18.28 0.92
N ASN A 153 21.73 18.14 -0.40
CA ASN A 153 20.95 18.89 -1.39
C ASN A 153 19.62 18.19 -1.69
N PHE A 154 18.92 18.67 -2.70
CA PHE A 154 17.77 17.97 -3.27
C PHE A 154 18.25 16.69 -3.96
N VAL A 155 18.11 15.56 -3.30
CA VAL A 155 18.66 14.28 -3.76
C VAL A 155 17.55 13.44 -4.38
N GLN A 156 17.81 12.90 -5.58
CA GLN A 156 16.86 11.98 -6.22
C GLN A 156 16.73 10.68 -5.40
N LEU A 157 15.51 10.25 -5.19
CA LEU A 157 15.18 8.95 -4.62
C LEU A 157 14.68 8.03 -5.73
N LYS A 158 15.31 6.87 -5.89
CA LYS A 158 14.89 5.83 -6.84
C LYS A 158 14.10 4.77 -6.09
N LEU A 159 12.91 4.46 -6.58
CA LEU A 159 12.06 3.42 -6.00
C LEU A 159 12.79 2.07 -5.99
N GLU A 160 12.66 1.33 -4.90
CA GLU A 160 13.15 -0.05 -4.79
C GLU A 160 12.30 -0.99 -5.69
N PRO A 161 12.85 -2.13 -6.10
CA PRO A 161 12.12 -3.10 -6.90
C PRO A 161 10.76 -3.46 -6.29
N GLY A 162 9.73 -3.50 -7.14
CA GLY A 162 8.35 -3.77 -6.74
C GLY A 162 7.57 -2.56 -6.25
N TRP A 163 8.21 -1.41 -6.02
CA TRP A 163 7.53 -0.15 -5.75
C TRP A 163 7.35 0.66 -7.02
N ARG A 164 6.20 1.33 -7.15
CA ARG A 164 5.87 2.24 -8.26
C ARG A 164 4.95 3.36 -7.83
N LEU A 165 4.73 4.33 -8.69
CA LEU A 165 3.73 5.37 -8.50
C LEU A 165 2.41 4.97 -9.17
N MET A 166 1.31 5.25 -8.48
CA MET A 166 -0.04 5.11 -9.01
C MET A 166 -0.84 6.37 -8.71
N ARG A 167 -1.85 6.65 -9.52
CA ARG A 167 -2.78 7.75 -9.27
C ARG A 167 -4.00 7.23 -8.49
N ARG A 168 -4.42 7.96 -7.45
CA ARG A 168 -5.69 7.67 -6.76
C ARG A 168 -6.86 7.91 -7.70
N GLN A 169 -7.82 7.00 -7.69
CA GLN A 169 -9.01 7.08 -8.51
C GLN A 169 -10.27 6.82 -7.66
N TYR A 170 -11.35 7.57 -7.96
CA TYR A 170 -12.68 7.37 -7.38
C TYR A 170 -13.67 7.11 -8.51
N GLY A 171 -14.21 5.90 -8.60
CA GLY A 171 -14.95 5.44 -9.76
C GLY A 171 -14.12 5.61 -11.04
N LYS A 172 -14.61 6.38 -12.01
CA LYS A 172 -13.89 6.72 -13.25
C LYS A 172 -13.05 8.01 -13.17
N ARG A 173 -13.10 8.72 -12.03
CA ARG A 173 -12.44 10.01 -11.87
C ARG A 173 -11.06 9.84 -11.28
N THR A 174 -10.05 10.25 -12.01
CA THR A 174 -8.66 10.37 -11.53
C THR A 174 -8.52 11.59 -10.62
N LEU A 175 -7.91 11.41 -9.46
CA LEU A 175 -7.71 12.46 -8.44
C LEU A 175 -6.28 12.98 -8.47
N GLY A 176 -6.04 14.14 -7.83
CA GLY A 176 -4.72 14.77 -7.73
C GLY A 176 -3.77 14.12 -6.72
N HIS A 177 -4.11 12.96 -6.13
CA HIS A 177 -3.31 12.28 -5.11
C HIS A 177 -2.54 11.10 -5.72
N LEU A 178 -1.28 10.94 -5.30
CA LEU A 178 -0.41 9.82 -5.70
C LEU A 178 -0.37 8.74 -4.62
N TYR A 179 -0.31 7.50 -5.04
CA TYR A 179 0.08 6.39 -4.20
C TYR A 179 1.53 6.00 -4.51
N VAL A 180 2.34 5.89 -3.48
CA VAL A 180 3.55 5.09 -3.51
C VAL A 180 3.10 3.66 -3.27
N TYR A 181 3.10 2.87 -4.32
CA TYR A 181 2.35 1.62 -4.43
C TYR A 181 3.27 0.41 -4.56
N ARG A 182 2.86 -0.68 -3.93
CA ARG A 182 3.41 -2.02 -4.15
C ARG A 182 2.26 -3.03 -4.20
N GLU A 183 2.42 -4.10 -5.01
CA GLU A 183 1.49 -5.23 -4.97
C GLU A 183 1.44 -5.83 -3.56
N GLY A 184 0.25 -6.24 -3.14
CA GLY A 184 0.10 -7.04 -1.93
C GLY A 184 0.72 -8.42 -2.16
N VAL A 185 1.34 -9.00 -1.13
CA VAL A 185 1.63 -10.43 -1.13
C VAL A 185 0.28 -11.13 -1.15
N GLN A 186 -0.10 -11.69 -2.27
CA GLN A 186 -1.20 -12.65 -2.30
C GLN A 186 -0.71 -13.83 -1.47
N SER A 187 -1.32 -14.05 -0.31
CA SER A 187 -1.25 -15.35 0.34
C SER A 187 -1.88 -16.31 -0.67
N GLU A 188 -1.07 -17.12 -1.31
CA GLU A 188 -1.56 -18.25 -2.10
C GLU A 188 -2.32 -19.16 -1.12
N SER A 189 -3.61 -18.87 -0.95
CA SER A 189 -4.56 -19.76 -0.31
C SER A 189 -4.68 -20.95 -1.25
N GLY A 190 -4.03 -22.06 -0.88
CA GLY A 190 -3.89 -23.27 -1.64
C GLY A 190 -5.13 -23.69 -2.40
N SER A 191 -5.00 -23.74 -3.70
CA SER A 191 -5.81 -24.57 -4.58
C SER A 191 -4.85 -25.51 -5.30
N GLY A 192 -4.54 -26.61 -4.65
CA GLY A 192 -3.68 -27.66 -5.13
C GLY A 192 -3.86 -28.94 -4.33
N ALA A 193 -5.12 -29.28 -4.04
CA ALA A 193 -5.46 -30.64 -3.70
C ALA A 193 -5.73 -31.40 -5.02
N GLU A 194 -4.66 -31.76 -5.70
CA GLU A 194 -4.69 -32.78 -6.74
C GLU A 194 -5.08 -34.09 -6.06
N SER A 195 -6.33 -34.48 -6.25
CA SER A 195 -6.86 -35.77 -5.85
C SER A 195 -6.19 -36.85 -6.69
N VAL A 196 -5.13 -37.46 -6.15
CA VAL A 196 -4.62 -38.73 -6.67
C VAL A 196 -5.64 -39.80 -6.34
N ALA A 197 -6.40 -40.21 -7.36
CA ALA A 197 -7.26 -41.39 -7.29
C ALA A 197 -6.40 -42.64 -7.08
N PRO A 198 -6.77 -43.56 -6.20
CA PRO A 198 -6.04 -44.82 -6.03
C PRO A 198 -6.23 -45.71 -7.26
N GLU A 199 -5.13 -46.05 -7.89
CA GLU A 199 -5.01 -47.05 -8.96
C GLU A 199 -5.46 -48.43 -8.45
N ALA A 200 -6.42 -49.01 -9.13
CA ALA A 200 -6.92 -50.35 -8.83
C ALA A 200 -5.85 -51.43 -9.21
N PRO A 201 -5.69 -52.54 -8.45
CA PRO A 201 -4.72 -53.54 -8.79
C PRO A 201 -5.15 -54.32 -10.02
N GLU A 202 -4.22 -54.38 -11.00
CA GLU A 202 -4.30 -55.18 -12.21
C GLU A 202 -4.22 -56.67 -11.86
N GLN A 203 -5.27 -57.41 -12.18
CA GLN A 203 -5.28 -58.88 -12.09
C GLN A 203 -4.67 -59.44 -13.38
N THR A 204 -3.56 -60.16 -13.26
CA THR A 204 -2.95 -60.93 -14.36
C THR A 204 -3.45 -62.40 -14.30
N PRO A 205 -3.66 -63.06 -15.44
CA PRO A 205 -4.25 -64.41 -15.55
C PRO A 205 -3.25 -65.53 -15.18
#